data_4431c4a251800676177977a06f7dce8d
#
_entry.id   4431c4a251800676177977a06f7dce8d
#
_cell.length_a   1.000
_cell.length_b   1.000
_cell.length_c   1.000
_cell.angle_alpha   90.00
_cell.angle_beta   90.00
_cell.angle_gamma   90.00
#
_symmetry.space_group_name_H-M   'P 1'
#
loop_
_entity.id
_entity.type
_entity.pdbx_description
1 polymer ?
#
loop_
_entity_poly.entity_id
_entity_poly.type
_entity_poly.pdbx_seq_one_letter_code
_entity_poly.pdbx_strand_id
1 'polypeptide(L)'
;IKAPSFFKKMKTKIAKASSNLSSKRLKSNNQKKARLELARLYRKVTNKRNDYHWKLAKYLCNKYSIICLENISMKQMQKKHGKQVMDYGFSEFINILEYLSKQSGTQVIKVDRFFPSSQLCSDCGYQNKEVKNLSIREWTCPKCGAHHDRDRNAARNIHVEGLKIIS
;
A
#
# COMPACT_ATOMS: atom_id res chain seq x y z
N ILE A 1 -8.61 0.68 -6.97
CA ILE A 1 -8.69 -0.75 -6.61
C ILE A 1 -8.76 -0.85 -5.08
N LYS A 2 -9.81 -1.47 -4.52
CA LYS A 2 -9.95 -1.63 -3.08
C LYS A 2 -9.07 -2.79 -2.60
N ALA A 3 -8.11 -2.52 -1.73
CA ALA A 3 -7.23 -3.55 -1.18
C ALA A 3 -8.00 -4.50 -0.24
N PRO A 4 -7.85 -5.83 -0.40
CA PRO A 4 -8.49 -6.78 0.49
C PRO A 4 -7.82 -6.79 1.87
N SER A 5 -8.61 -6.86 2.95
CA SER A 5 -8.11 -6.98 4.33
C SER A 5 -7.93 -8.46 4.71
N PHE A 6 -6.80 -9.03 4.35
CA PHE A 6 -6.53 -10.47 4.53
C PHE A 6 -6.43 -10.87 6.00
N PHE A 7 -5.68 -10.11 6.80
CA PHE A 7 -5.52 -10.35 8.23
C PHE A 7 -6.83 -10.15 9.00
N LYS A 8 -7.59 -9.09 8.69
CA LYS A 8 -8.88 -8.80 9.36
C LYS A 8 -9.85 -9.99 9.26
N LYS A 9 -9.91 -10.65 8.08
CA LYS A 9 -10.77 -11.84 7.86
C LYS A 9 -10.33 -13.06 8.67
N MET A 10 -9.06 -13.15 9.06
CA MET A 10 -8.50 -14.29 9.81
C MET A 10 -8.26 -13.97 11.28
N LYS A 11 -8.47 -12.74 11.73
CA LYS A 11 -8.12 -12.21 13.06
C LYS A 11 -8.65 -13.09 14.20
N THR A 12 -9.92 -13.46 14.15
CA THR A 12 -10.55 -14.29 15.19
C THR A 12 -9.93 -15.68 15.29
N LYS A 13 -9.66 -16.32 14.13
CA LYS A 13 -9.02 -17.65 14.10
C LYS A 13 -7.59 -17.60 14.62
N ILE A 14 -6.83 -16.57 14.24
CA ILE A 14 -5.46 -16.35 14.71
C ILE A 14 -5.45 -16.08 16.21
N ALA A 15 -6.37 -15.26 16.73
CA ALA A 15 -6.47 -14.98 18.17
C ALA A 15 -6.77 -16.25 18.99
N LYS A 16 -7.71 -17.08 18.53
CA LYS A 16 -8.01 -18.38 19.18
C LYS A 16 -6.79 -19.31 19.17
N ALA A 17 -6.11 -19.46 18.04
CA ALA A 17 -4.92 -20.29 17.93
C ALA A 17 -3.75 -19.75 18.79
N SER A 18 -3.58 -18.44 18.89
CA SER A 18 -2.60 -17.78 19.74
C SER A 18 -2.88 -18.05 21.23
N SER A 19 -4.14 -17.89 21.67
CA SER A 19 -4.56 -18.22 23.04
C SER A 19 -4.36 -19.71 23.37
N ASN A 20 -4.73 -20.60 22.43
CA ASN A 20 -4.47 -22.02 22.59
C ASN A 20 -2.97 -22.33 22.74
N LEU A 21 -2.10 -21.69 21.94
CA LEU A 21 -0.65 -21.85 22.07
C LEU A 21 -0.14 -21.38 23.43
N SER A 22 -0.63 -20.24 23.94
CA SER A 22 -0.23 -19.66 25.22
C SER A 22 -0.62 -20.54 26.42
N SER A 23 -1.71 -21.32 26.31
CA SER A 23 -2.17 -22.22 27.37
C SER A 23 -1.41 -23.55 27.46
N LYS A 24 -0.49 -23.84 26.51
CA LYS A 24 0.24 -25.12 26.49
C LYS A 24 1.50 -25.06 27.32
N ARG A 25 1.82 -26.17 28.00
CA ARG A 25 3.10 -26.34 28.73
C ARG A 25 4.27 -26.16 27.77
N LEU A 26 5.24 -25.35 28.17
CA LEU A 26 6.46 -25.08 27.40
C LEU A 26 7.18 -26.38 27.02
N LYS A 27 7.72 -26.43 25.82
CA LYS A 27 8.46 -27.55 25.24
C LYS A 27 7.65 -28.85 25.07
N SER A 28 6.35 -28.86 25.36
CA SER A 28 5.50 -30.05 25.15
C SER A 28 5.18 -30.30 23.68
N ASN A 29 4.85 -31.53 23.32
CA ASN A 29 4.41 -31.90 21.98
C ASN A 29 3.11 -31.15 21.59
N ASN A 30 2.22 -30.91 22.55
CA ASN A 30 0.99 -30.14 22.33
C ASN A 30 1.31 -28.68 22.02
N GLN A 31 2.35 -28.08 22.64
CA GLN A 31 2.81 -26.74 22.28
C GLN A 31 3.38 -26.69 20.85
N LYS A 32 4.17 -27.70 20.46
CA LYS A 32 4.70 -27.78 19.08
C LYS A 32 3.58 -27.87 18.06
N LYS A 33 2.53 -28.68 18.30
CA LYS A 33 1.35 -28.79 17.44
C LYS A 33 0.59 -27.44 17.34
N ALA A 34 0.33 -26.77 18.48
CA ALA A 34 -0.34 -25.49 18.50
C ALA A 34 0.47 -24.38 17.79
N ARG A 35 1.81 -24.40 17.91
CA ARG A 35 2.70 -23.48 17.17
C ARG A 35 2.59 -23.67 15.66
N LEU A 36 2.58 -24.94 15.21
CA LEU A 36 2.42 -25.25 13.78
C LEU A 36 1.06 -24.80 13.25
N GLU A 37 -0.01 -24.98 14.02
CA GLU A 37 -1.34 -24.50 13.65
C GLU A 37 -1.36 -22.97 13.47
N LEU A 38 -0.83 -22.23 14.43
CA LEU A 38 -0.72 -20.78 14.37
C LEU A 38 0.12 -20.33 13.17
N ALA A 39 1.27 -20.99 12.94
CA ALA A 39 2.14 -20.70 11.79
C ALA A 39 1.43 -20.94 10.45
N ARG A 40 0.63 -22.02 10.34
CA ARG A 40 -0.18 -22.30 9.14
C ARG A 40 -1.22 -21.22 8.87
N LEU A 41 -1.86 -20.67 9.91
CA LEU A 41 -2.82 -19.56 9.76
C LEU A 41 -2.12 -18.30 9.24
N TYR A 42 -0.99 -17.91 9.81
CA TYR A 42 -0.21 -16.77 9.30
C TYR A 42 0.28 -16.99 7.86
N ARG A 43 0.80 -18.18 7.54
CA ARG A 43 1.21 -18.53 6.18
C ARG A 43 0.04 -18.41 5.19
N LYS A 44 -1.17 -18.84 5.58
CA LYS A 44 -2.36 -18.70 4.73
C LYS A 44 -2.70 -17.24 4.44
N VAL A 45 -2.55 -16.33 5.41
CA VAL A 45 -2.73 -14.88 5.20
C VAL A 45 -1.67 -14.35 4.24
N THR A 46 -0.40 -14.66 4.48
CA THR A 46 0.72 -14.23 3.64
C THR A 46 0.57 -14.72 2.19
N ASN A 47 0.27 -16.00 2.00
CA ASN A 47 0.11 -16.57 0.65
C ASN A 47 -1.03 -15.90 -0.13
N LYS A 48 -2.19 -15.65 0.52
CA LYS A 48 -3.31 -14.95 -0.13
C LYS A 48 -2.96 -13.51 -0.49
N ARG A 49 -2.21 -12.82 0.36
CA ARG A 49 -1.74 -11.47 0.10
C ARG A 49 -0.77 -11.45 -1.08
N ASN A 50 0.20 -12.35 -1.09
CA ASN A 50 1.18 -12.46 -2.15
C ASN A 50 0.53 -12.81 -3.50
N ASP A 51 -0.39 -13.79 -3.53
CA ASP A 51 -1.16 -14.11 -4.74
C ASP A 51 -1.88 -12.88 -5.31
N TYR A 52 -2.51 -12.10 -4.43
CA TYR A 52 -3.16 -10.85 -4.84
C TYR A 52 -2.14 -9.82 -5.38
N HIS A 53 -0.99 -9.65 -4.72
CA HIS A 53 0.05 -8.73 -5.16
C HIS A 53 0.62 -9.10 -6.52
N TRP A 54 0.92 -10.38 -6.75
CA TRP A 54 1.39 -10.89 -8.03
C TRP A 54 0.38 -10.64 -9.14
N LYS A 55 -0.88 -10.96 -8.91
CA LYS A 55 -1.97 -10.74 -9.89
C LYS A 55 -2.15 -9.25 -10.21
N LEU A 56 -2.15 -8.40 -9.18
CA LEU A 56 -2.29 -6.96 -9.36
C LEU A 56 -1.09 -6.36 -10.09
N ALA A 57 0.13 -6.70 -9.69
CA ALA A 57 1.35 -6.20 -10.33
C ALA A 57 1.42 -6.64 -11.81
N LYS A 58 1.12 -7.92 -12.10
CA LYS A 58 1.05 -8.42 -13.46
C LYS A 58 0.00 -7.68 -14.30
N TYR A 59 -1.19 -7.46 -13.74
CA TYR A 59 -2.23 -6.68 -14.42
C TYR A 59 -1.76 -5.26 -14.74
N LEU A 60 -1.10 -4.58 -13.79
CA LEU A 60 -0.60 -3.22 -13.99
C LEU A 60 0.51 -3.17 -15.06
N CYS A 61 1.48 -4.08 -15.00
CA CYS A 61 2.56 -4.14 -15.96
C CYS A 61 2.08 -4.51 -17.39
N ASN A 62 1.04 -5.33 -17.52
CA ASN A 62 0.46 -5.64 -18.82
C ASN A 62 -0.37 -4.49 -19.40
N LYS A 63 -0.88 -3.59 -18.54
CA LYS A 63 -1.79 -2.52 -18.97
C LYS A 63 -1.08 -1.19 -19.23
N TYR A 64 0.01 -0.91 -18.51
CA TYR A 64 0.66 0.40 -18.54
C TYR A 64 2.15 0.27 -18.83
N SER A 65 2.64 1.12 -19.73
CA SER A 65 4.07 1.25 -20.04
C SER A 65 4.84 2.03 -18.98
N ILE A 66 4.16 2.94 -18.27
CA ILE A 66 4.73 3.78 -17.20
C ILE A 66 3.85 3.73 -15.97
N ILE A 67 4.44 3.49 -14.80
CA ILE A 67 3.76 3.48 -13.50
C ILE A 67 4.51 4.43 -12.57
N CYS A 68 3.89 5.53 -12.18
CA CYS A 68 4.46 6.51 -11.26
C CYS A 68 3.95 6.23 -9.83
N LEU A 69 4.86 6.18 -8.87
CA LEU A 69 4.59 5.90 -7.47
C LEU A 69 5.22 6.99 -6.59
N GLU A 70 4.56 7.29 -5.47
CA GLU A 70 5.19 8.09 -4.41
C GLU A 70 6.22 7.23 -3.65
N ASN A 71 7.39 7.78 -3.38
CA ASN A 71 8.43 7.12 -2.57
C ASN A 71 8.10 7.20 -1.08
N ILE A 72 7.19 6.35 -0.61
CA ILE A 72 6.68 6.38 0.75
C ILE A 72 7.63 5.67 1.72
N SER A 73 7.98 6.32 2.84
CA SER A 73 8.68 5.68 3.93
C SER A 73 7.75 4.76 4.72
N MET A 74 7.85 3.45 4.49
CA MET A 74 7.03 2.44 5.17
C MET A 74 7.24 2.45 6.69
N LYS A 75 8.45 2.78 7.19
CA LYS A 75 8.72 2.93 8.64
C LYS A 75 7.87 4.04 9.26
N GLN A 76 7.73 5.18 8.57
CA GLN A 76 6.91 6.30 9.04
C GLN A 76 5.41 5.97 8.99
N MET A 77 4.95 5.30 7.92
CA MET A 77 3.56 4.84 7.83
C MET A 77 3.20 3.83 8.92
N GLN A 78 4.10 2.90 9.25
CA GLN A 78 3.89 1.93 10.33
C GLN A 78 3.73 2.60 11.69
N LYS A 79 4.51 3.65 11.98
CA LYS A 79 4.37 4.43 13.22
C LYS A 79 3.00 5.11 13.33
N LYS A 80 2.44 5.61 12.22
CA LYS A 80 1.16 6.34 12.19
C LYS A 80 -0.07 5.44 12.11
N HIS A 81 0.00 4.35 11.34
CA HIS A 81 -1.16 3.52 10.98
C HIS A 81 -1.03 2.05 11.39
N GLY A 82 0.04 1.67 12.08
CA GLY A 82 0.24 0.40 12.77
C GLY A 82 -0.12 -0.85 11.96
N LYS A 83 -1.00 -1.66 12.53
CA LYS A 83 -1.37 -2.99 12.00
C LYS A 83 -2.00 -2.98 10.59
N GLN A 84 -2.67 -1.90 10.19
CA GLN A 84 -3.31 -1.83 8.88
C GLN A 84 -2.28 -1.76 7.74
N VAL A 85 -1.22 -0.99 7.92
CA VAL A 85 -0.14 -0.86 6.93
C VAL A 85 0.60 -2.19 6.76
N MET A 86 0.78 -2.94 7.85
CA MET A 86 1.37 -4.29 7.81
C MET A 86 0.47 -5.29 7.06
N ASP A 87 -0.86 -5.17 7.19
CA ASP A 87 -1.80 -6.05 6.50
C ASP A 87 -1.77 -5.85 4.98
N TYR A 88 -1.54 -4.63 4.52
CA TYR A 88 -1.44 -4.34 3.09
C TYR A 88 -0.13 -4.83 2.43
N GLY A 89 0.98 -4.94 3.18
CA GLY A 89 2.24 -5.44 2.66
C GLY A 89 2.80 -4.62 1.49
N PHE A 90 2.72 -3.30 1.54
CA PHE A 90 3.12 -2.39 0.45
C PHE A 90 4.55 -2.61 -0.03
N SER A 91 5.52 -2.83 0.88
CA SER A 91 6.91 -3.07 0.48
C SER A 91 7.04 -4.30 -0.41
N GLU A 92 6.34 -5.37 -0.05
CA GLU A 92 6.31 -6.61 -0.84
C GLU A 92 5.68 -6.37 -2.22
N PHE A 93 4.55 -5.64 -2.26
CA PHE A 93 3.92 -5.28 -3.53
C PHE A 93 4.85 -4.48 -4.44
N ILE A 94 5.57 -3.47 -3.90
CA ILE A 94 6.51 -2.66 -4.68
C ILE A 94 7.65 -3.54 -5.22
N ASN A 95 8.22 -4.44 -4.41
CA ASN A 95 9.26 -5.35 -4.86
C ASN A 95 8.78 -6.26 -6.01
N ILE A 96 7.57 -6.82 -5.89
CA ILE A 96 6.96 -7.64 -6.95
C ILE A 96 6.73 -6.80 -8.22
N LEU A 97 6.22 -5.59 -8.07
CA LEU A 97 5.98 -4.68 -9.20
C LEU A 97 7.27 -4.34 -9.93
N GLU A 98 8.34 -3.99 -9.21
CA GLU A 98 9.66 -3.70 -9.77
C GLU A 98 10.29 -4.93 -10.46
N TYR A 99 10.07 -6.12 -9.91
CA TYR A 99 10.53 -7.35 -10.53
C TYR A 99 9.81 -7.62 -11.86
N LEU A 100 8.49 -7.54 -11.87
CA LEU A 100 7.68 -7.77 -13.06
C LEU A 100 7.87 -6.67 -14.12
N SER A 101 8.06 -5.43 -13.71
CA SER A 101 8.29 -4.30 -14.62
C SER A 101 9.55 -4.49 -15.48
N LYS A 102 10.63 -5.03 -14.89
CA LYS A 102 11.86 -5.37 -15.64
C LYS A 102 11.63 -6.42 -16.71
N GLN A 103 10.69 -7.34 -16.49
CA GLN A 103 10.37 -8.40 -17.45
C GLN A 103 9.42 -7.94 -18.56
N SER A 104 8.52 -7.02 -18.25
CA SER A 104 7.49 -6.53 -19.19
C SER A 104 7.92 -5.29 -19.99
N GLY A 105 9.08 -4.69 -19.67
CA GLY A 105 9.48 -3.40 -20.23
C GLY A 105 8.72 -2.19 -19.65
N THR A 106 7.90 -2.39 -18.64
CA THR A 106 7.20 -1.30 -17.93
C THR A 106 8.20 -0.48 -17.11
N GLN A 107 8.12 0.85 -17.19
CA GLN A 107 8.94 1.74 -16.36
C GLN A 107 8.22 2.05 -15.04
N VAL A 108 8.85 1.75 -13.90
CA VAL A 108 8.36 2.14 -12.56
C VAL A 108 9.17 3.32 -12.06
N ILE A 109 8.50 4.48 -11.90
CA ILE A 109 9.12 5.74 -11.52
C ILE A 109 8.69 6.09 -10.10
N LYS A 110 9.66 6.40 -9.23
CA LYS A 110 9.40 6.86 -7.86
C LYS A 110 9.59 8.36 -7.76
N VAL A 111 8.49 9.06 -7.54
CA VAL A 111 8.48 10.50 -7.28
C VAL A 111 8.93 10.77 -5.84
N ASP A 112 9.66 11.86 -5.63
CA ASP A 112 10.17 12.24 -4.31
C ASP A 112 9.04 12.32 -3.27
N ARG A 113 9.32 11.80 -2.07
CA ARG A 113 8.36 11.77 -0.96
C ARG A 113 7.96 13.14 -0.40
N PHE A 114 8.77 14.16 -0.66
CA PHE A 114 8.50 15.53 -0.24
C PHE A 114 7.71 16.32 -1.26
N PHE A 115 7.49 15.76 -2.45
CA PHE A 115 6.65 16.38 -3.46
C PHE A 115 5.21 16.55 -2.93
N PRO A 116 4.67 17.78 -2.87
CA PRO A 116 3.40 18.07 -2.22
C PRO A 116 2.19 17.67 -3.10
N SER A 117 2.17 16.44 -3.59
CA SER A 117 1.23 15.91 -4.56
C SER A 117 -0.23 16.18 -4.23
N SER A 118 -0.63 16.03 -2.96
CA SER A 118 -2.01 16.24 -2.53
C SER A 118 -2.40 17.70 -2.36
N GLN A 119 -1.41 18.63 -2.26
CA GLN A 119 -1.63 20.04 -2.03
C GLN A 119 -1.65 20.87 -3.31
N LEU A 120 -1.05 20.35 -4.39
CA LEU A 120 -1.03 21.04 -5.69
C LEU A 120 -2.34 20.82 -6.44
N CYS A 121 -2.87 21.87 -7.04
CA CYS A 121 -3.96 21.75 -7.99
C CYS A 121 -3.43 21.15 -9.29
N SER A 122 -3.99 20.02 -9.74
CA SER A 122 -3.57 19.35 -10.98
C SER A 122 -3.85 20.17 -12.24
N ASP A 123 -4.73 21.17 -12.17
CA ASP A 123 -5.16 21.94 -13.31
C ASP A 123 -4.35 23.25 -13.47
N CYS A 124 -3.97 23.93 -12.36
CA CYS A 124 -3.27 25.21 -12.44
C CYS A 124 -1.97 25.31 -11.63
N GLY A 125 -1.57 24.25 -10.92
CA GLY A 125 -0.34 24.22 -10.12
C GLY A 125 -0.40 25.03 -8.81
N TYR A 126 -1.53 25.66 -8.45
CA TYR A 126 -1.67 26.38 -7.18
C TYR A 126 -1.50 25.42 -6.00
N GLN A 127 -0.66 25.81 -5.01
CA GLN A 127 -0.48 25.02 -3.81
C GLN A 127 -1.41 25.47 -2.68
N ASN A 128 -2.38 24.63 -2.34
CA ASN A 128 -3.24 24.81 -1.17
C ASN A 128 -2.68 24.06 0.03
N LYS A 129 -2.04 24.80 0.97
CA LYS A 129 -1.41 24.22 2.17
C LYS A 129 -2.44 23.63 3.17
N GLU A 130 -3.69 24.08 3.15
CA GLU A 130 -4.75 23.58 4.04
C GLU A 130 -5.08 22.10 3.76
N VAL A 131 -4.93 21.64 2.52
CA VAL A 131 -5.15 20.25 2.10
C VAL A 131 -4.12 19.28 2.73
N LYS A 132 -3.10 19.78 3.41
CA LYS A 132 -2.21 18.96 4.27
C LYS A 132 -2.99 18.27 5.39
N ASN A 133 -4.12 18.85 5.82
CA ASN A 133 -5.03 18.21 6.76
C ASN A 133 -5.67 16.97 6.11
N LEU A 134 -5.43 15.79 6.71
CA LEU A 134 -5.89 14.51 6.19
C LEU A 134 -7.42 14.31 6.25
N SER A 135 -8.14 15.15 7.01
CA SER A 135 -9.61 15.12 7.08
C SER A 135 -10.27 15.71 5.83
N ILE A 136 -9.55 16.59 5.09
CA ILE A 136 -10.03 17.18 3.85
C ILE A 136 -9.89 16.15 2.74
N ARG A 137 -11.03 15.65 2.25
CA ARG A 137 -11.09 14.66 1.17
C ARG A 137 -11.37 15.28 -0.18
N GLU A 138 -12.15 16.35 -0.19
CA GLU A 138 -12.51 17.10 -1.37
C GLU A 138 -12.23 18.60 -1.14
N TRP A 139 -11.83 19.31 -2.16
CA TRP A 139 -11.52 20.73 -2.07
C TRP A 139 -11.64 21.42 -3.41
N THR A 140 -11.94 22.73 -3.38
CA THR A 140 -11.99 23.57 -4.56
C THR A 140 -10.78 24.48 -4.59
N CYS A 141 -10.12 24.56 -5.75
CA CYS A 141 -8.94 25.40 -5.92
C CYS A 141 -9.34 26.89 -5.86
N PRO A 142 -8.78 27.71 -4.94
CA PRO A 142 -9.14 29.12 -4.82
C PRO A 142 -8.64 29.94 -6.00
N LYS A 143 -7.66 29.44 -6.79
CA LYS A 143 -7.11 30.16 -7.95
C LYS A 143 -7.91 29.94 -9.23
N CYS A 144 -8.30 28.70 -9.54
CA CYS A 144 -8.93 28.36 -10.82
C CYS A 144 -10.35 27.79 -10.69
N GLY A 145 -10.87 27.59 -9.46
CA GLY A 145 -12.21 27.08 -9.22
C GLY A 145 -12.38 25.56 -9.45
N ALA A 146 -11.35 24.84 -9.88
CA ALA A 146 -11.45 23.41 -10.13
C ALA A 146 -11.72 22.64 -8.82
N HIS A 147 -12.68 21.71 -8.86
CA HIS A 147 -13.02 20.84 -7.74
C HIS A 147 -12.27 19.52 -7.82
N HIS A 148 -11.66 19.10 -6.71
CA HIS A 148 -10.79 17.93 -6.63
C HIS A 148 -11.21 16.97 -5.53
N ASP A 149 -11.28 15.68 -5.86
CA ASP A 149 -11.01 14.60 -4.90
C ASP A 149 -9.49 14.59 -4.63
N ARG A 150 -9.11 14.65 -3.37
CA ARG A 150 -7.72 14.80 -2.94
C ARG A 150 -6.80 13.68 -3.44
N ASP A 151 -7.27 12.43 -3.39
CA ASP A 151 -6.44 11.28 -3.74
C ASP A 151 -6.28 11.16 -5.27
N ARG A 152 -7.34 11.48 -6.02
CA ARG A 152 -7.29 11.55 -7.50
C ARG A 152 -6.41 12.69 -7.99
N ASN A 153 -6.52 13.84 -7.36
CA ASN A 153 -5.68 15.00 -7.66
C ASN A 153 -4.19 14.68 -7.41
N ALA A 154 -3.88 14.06 -6.25
CA ALA A 154 -2.53 13.63 -5.94
C ALA A 154 -1.98 12.63 -6.97
N ALA A 155 -2.80 11.67 -7.39
CA ALA A 155 -2.40 10.69 -8.40
C ALA A 155 -2.06 11.35 -9.75
N ARG A 156 -2.82 12.36 -10.19
CA ARG A 156 -2.52 13.15 -11.40
C ARG A 156 -1.18 13.90 -11.27
N ASN A 157 -0.96 14.54 -10.13
CA ASN A 157 0.28 15.28 -9.88
C ASN A 157 1.51 14.35 -9.83
N ILE A 158 1.38 13.18 -9.19
CA ILE A 158 2.45 12.15 -9.17
C ILE A 158 2.75 11.66 -10.58
N HIS A 159 1.73 11.48 -11.41
CA HIS A 159 1.92 11.05 -12.79
C HIS A 159 2.68 12.10 -13.60
N VAL A 160 2.23 13.37 -13.56
CA VAL A 160 2.89 14.48 -14.27
C VAL A 160 4.34 14.66 -13.81
N GLU A 161 4.58 14.63 -12.49
CA GLU A 161 5.94 14.77 -11.94
C GLU A 161 6.83 13.59 -12.32
N GLY A 162 6.27 12.36 -12.29
CA GLY A 162 6.99 11.17 -12.72
C GLY A 162 7.40 11.22 -14.20
N LEU A 163 6.56 11.77 -15.08
CA LEU A 163 6.91 11.94 -16.50
C LEU A 163 8.05 12.94 -16.70
N LYS A 164 8.16 13.99 -15.89
CA LYS A 164 9.28 14.94 -15.96
C LYS A 164 10.63 14.32 -15.58
N ILE A 165 10.62 13.23 -14.77
CA ILE A 165 11.87 12.55 -14.36
C ILE A 165 12.50 11.79 -15.53
N ILE A 166 11.72 11.40 -16.53
CA ILE A 166 12.14 10.57 -17.67
C ILE A 166 12.18 11.33 -19.00
N SER A 167 11.69 12.57 -19.02
CA SER A 167 11.85 13.50 -20.16
C SER A 167 13.17 14.23 -20.09
#